data_6d16c91fd671db8299bde4a1e759b39c
#
_entry.id   6d16c91fd671db8299bde4a1e759b39c
#
_cell.length_a   1.000
_cell.length_b   1.000
_cell.length_c   1.000
_cell.angle_alpha   90.00
_cell.angle_beta   90.00
_cell.angle_gamma   90.00
#
_symmetry.space_group_name_H-M   'P 1'
#
loop_
_entity.id
_entity.type
_entity.pdbx_description
1 polymer ?
#
loop_
_entity_poly.entity_id
_entity_poly.type
_entity_poly.pdbx_seq_one_letter_code
_entity_poly.pdbx_strand_id
1 'polypeptide(L)'
;YENSFSVEPDPNFDFKHTEYLEQEELLLSIEKNIRNLNLAVSKARNIKLQFENQIKRMDNKKDFSDLIKMGKEIINKINKWEQKLIQPKQKTFQDVINFHNKLNAEFIYLHEYVNSLEPTITSGAKDRFIDLDNNFKMIMKSFKNDILGSIDDYNNEFKIRGIPAIIFQN
;
A
#
# COMPACT_ATOMS: atom_id res chain seq x y z
N TYR A 1 28.17 7.01 30.46
CA TYR A 1 29.34 6.63 29.68
C TYR A 1 28.86 6.42 28.22
N GLU A 2 29.44 7.19 27.31
CA GLU A 2 29.26 6.97 25.87
C GLU A 2 30.50 6.26 25.32
N ASN A 3 30.31 5.20 24.57
CA ASN A 3 31.36 4.51 23.83
C ASN A 3 31.05 4.60 22.35
N SER A 4 32.04 4.95 21.55
CA SER A 4 31.99 4.88 20.09
C SER A 4 32.68 3.63 19.58
N PHE A 5 32.12 3.02 18.55
CA PHE A 5 32.76 1.92 17.83
C PHE A 5 32.63 2.18 16.33
N SER A 6 33.57 1.63 15.56
CA SER A 6 33.52 1.66 14.10
C SER A 6 33.00 0.31 13.59
N VAL A 7 32.11 0.36 12.62
CA VAL A 7 31.68 -0.82 11.87
C VAL A 7 32.46 -0.80 10.55
N GLU A 8 33.21 -1.85 10.31
CA GLU A 8 34.03 -1.99 9.12
C GLU A 8 33.48 -3.13 8.25
N PRO A 9 33.68 -3.07 6.92
CA PRO A 9 33.36 -4.18 6.02
C PRO A 9 34.11 -5.46 6.41
N ASP A 10 33.55 -6.62 6.07
CA ASP A 10 34.21 -7.90 6.24
C ASP A 10 35.51 -7.91 5.42
N PRO A 11 36.71 -8.15 6.06
CA PRO A 11 37.99 -8.11 5.37
C PRO A 11 38.19 -9.22 4.35
N ASN A 12 37.32 -10.22 4.29
CA ASN A 12 37.34 -11.27 3.30
C ASN A 12 36.74 -10.87 1.95
N PHE A 13 36.09 -9.72 1.87
CA PHE A 13 35.46 -9.21 0.65
C PHE A 13 36.09 -7.88 0.23
N ASP A 14 36.39 -7.76 -1.04
CA ASP A 14 36.99 -6.55 -1.64
C ASP A 14 35.88 -5.70 -2.34
N PHE A 15 34.90 -5.24 -1.55
CA PHE A 15 33.85 -4.35 -2.05
C PHE A 15 34.17 -2.90 -1.74
N LYS A 16 33.81 -2.01 -2.66
CA LYS A 16 34.01 -0.57 -2.49
C LYS A 16 32.95 -0.02 -1.54
N HIS A 17 33.32 0.95 -0.74
CA HIS A 17 32.40 1.65 0.15
C HIS A 17 31.17 2.22 -0.60
N THR A 18 31.35 2.65 -1.85
CA THR A 18 30.25 3.13 -2.70
C THR A 18 29.19 2.07 -3.01
N GLU A 19 29.56 0.77 -3.08
CA GLU A 19 28.62 -0.32 -3.32
C GLU A 19 27.70 -0.54 -2.11
N TYR A 20 28.25 -0.44 -0.89
CA TYR A 20 27.45 -0.48 0.34
C TYR A 20 26.48 0.70 0.43
N LEU A 21 26.90 1.92 0.06
CA LEU A 21 26.03 3.09 0.04
C LEU A 21 24.90 2.95 -0.99
N GLU A 22 25.19 2.46 -2.18
CA GLU A 22 24.17 2.20 -3.20
C GLU A 22 23.15 1.15 -2.74
N GLN A 23 23.63 0.10 -2.08
CA GLN A 23 22.75 -0.95 -1.53
C GLN A 23 21.83 -0.37 -0.46
N GLU A 24 22.38 0.37 0.50
CA GLU A 24 21.63 1.02 1.55
C GLU A 24 20.56 1.98 0.99
N GLU A 25 20.94 2.82 0.03
CA GLU A 25 20.00 3.77 -0.60
C GLU A 25 18.84 3.04 -1.29
N LEU A 26 19.11 1.95 -2.01
CA LEU A 26 18.08 1.16 -2.65
C LEU A 26 17.18 0.46 -1.62
N LEU A 27 17.76 -0.14 -0.58
CA LEU A 27 16.99 -0.76 0.52
C LEU A 27 16.07 0.24 1.20
N LEU A 28 16.56 1.42 1.56
CA LEU A 28 15.75 2.49 2.17
C LEU A 28 14.62 2.93 1.24
N SER A 29 14.86 2.97 -0.05
CA SER A 29 13.85 3.33 -1.05
C SER A 29 12.75 2.26 -1.15
N ILE A 30 13.12 0.97 -1.14
CA ILE A 30 12.18 -0.16 -1.14
C ILE A 30 11.36 -0.15 0.16
N GLU A 31 12.00 -0.01 1.32
CA GLU A 31 11.32 0.05 2.62
C GLU A 31 10.33 1.20 2.72
N LYS A 32 10.69 2.37 2.18
CA LYS A 32 9.79 3.53 2.09
C LYS A 32 8.54 3.19 1.29
N ASN A 33 8.69 2.50 0.16
CA ASN A 33 7.55 2.10 -0.66
C ASN A 33 6.68 1.05 0.04
N ILE A 34 7.27 0.04 0.70
CA ILE A 34 6.54 -0.95 1.52
C ILE A 34 5.75 -0.25 2.63
N ARG A 35 6.38 0.68 3.36
CA ARG A 35 5.73 1.44 4.42
C ARG A 35 4.56 2.28 3.89
N ASN A 36 4.77 3.02 2.81
CA ASN A 36 3.74 3.86 2.20
C ASN A 36 2.57 3.05 1.67
N LEU A 37 2.85 1.88 1.06
CA LEU A 37 1.84 0.95 0.60
C LEU A 37 0.96 0.44 1.76
N ASN A 38 1.58 0.00 2.85
CA ASN A 38 0.87 -0.52 4.02
C ASN A 38 0.04 0.58 4.71
N LEU A 39 0.55 1.80 4.79
CA LEU A 39 -0.20 2.95 5.31
C LEU A 39 -1.41 3.28 4.41
N ALA A 40 -1.25 3.24 3.09
CA ALA A 40 -2.34 3.49 2.16
C ALA A 40 -3.44 2.42 2.26
N VAL A 41 -3.07 1.15 2.38
CA VAL A 41 -4.02 0.04 2.60
C VAL A 41 -4.76 0.23 3.94
N SER A 42 -4.06 0.57 5.01
CA SER A 42 -4.66 0.83 6.31
C SER A 42 -5.68 1.98 6.26
N LYS A 43 -5.34 3.09 5.60
CA LYS A 43 -6.26 4.21 5.38
C LYS A 43 -7.49 3.79 4.57
N ALA A 44 -7.30 3.04 3.49
CA ALA A 44 -8.39 2.55 2.65
C ALA A 44 -9.35 1.63 3.42
N ARG A 45 -8.82 0.75 4.27
CA ARG A 45 -9.62 -0.12 5.16
C ARG A 45 -10.40 0.67 6.19
N ASN A 46 -9.83 1.73 6.74
CA ASN A 46 -10.55 2.62 7.67
C ASN A 46 -11.71 3.33 6.96
N ILE A 47 -11.50 3.84 5.75
CA ILE A 47 -12.57 4.43 4.94
C ILE A 47 -13.67 3.40 4.68
N LYS A 48 -13.32 2.19 4.27
CA LYS A 48 -14.26 1.09 4.05
C LYS A 48 -15.10 0.80 5.30
N LEU A 49 -14.48 0.73 6.47
CA LEU A 49 -15.18 0.51 7.74
C LEU A 49 -16.19 1.62 8.04
N GLN A 50 -15.86 2.89 7.74
CA GLN A 50 -16.78 4.00 7.88
C GLN A 50 -18.02 3.81 7.00
N PHE A 51 -17.84 3.42 5.73
CA PHE A 51 -18.94 3.10 4.82
C PHE A 51 -19.79 1.93 5.32
N GLU A 52 -19.17 0.85 5.77
CA GLU A 52 -19.88 -0.33 6.32
C GLU A 52 -20.74 0.06 7.54
N ASN A 53 -20.19 0.87 8.44
CA ASN A 53 -20.93 1.38 9.61
C ASN A 53 -22.09 2.30 9.21
N GLN A 54 -21.87 3.16 8.21
CA GLN A 54 -22.91 4.07 7.74
C GLN A 54 -24.04 3.31 7.04
N ILE A 55 -23.71 2.32 6.22
CA ILE A 55 -24.71 1.45 5.57
C ILE A 55 -25.57 0.73 6.62
N LYS A 56 -24.95 0.17 7.69
CA LYS A 56 -25.68 -0.47 8.77
C LYS A 56 -26.66 0.48 9.48
N ARG A 57 -26.31 1.75 9.64
CA ARG A 57 -27.19 2.76 10.26
C ARG A 57 -28.40 3.11 9.39
N MET A 58 -28.25 2.97 8.07
CA MET A 58 -29.31 3.25 7.09
C MET A 58 -30.13 2.00 6.73
N ASP A 59 -29.66 0.82 7.14
CA ASP A 59 -30.33 -0.44 6.84
C ASP A 59 -31.79 -0.41 7.36
N ASN A 60 -32.72 -0.95 6.58
CA ASN A 60 -34.16 -0.91 6.81
C ASN A 60 -34.87 0.46 6.63
N LYS A 61 -34.19 1.49 6.13
CA LYS A 61 -34.81 2.78 5.78
C LYS A 61 -34.91 2.92 4.27
N LYS A 62 -36.14 2.83 3.73
CA LYS A 62 -36.36 2.88 2.27
C LYS A 62 -35.84 4.16 1.61
N ASP A 63 -35.81 5.26 2.33
CA ASP A 63 -35.40 6.57 1.83
C ASP A 63 -33.88 6.69 1.58
N PHE A 64 -33.09 5.68 1.97
CA PHE A 64 -31.63 5.66 1.81
C PHE A 64 -31.12 4.58 0.87
N SER A 65 -31.98 3.94 0.09
CA SER A 65 -31.61 2.83 -0.79
C SER A 65 -30.53 3.20 -1.82
N ASP A 66 -30.58 4.41 -2.33
CA ASP A 66 -29.58 4.96 -3.27
C ASP A 66 -28.22 5.23 -2.58
N LEU A 67 -28.22 5.82 -1.39
CA LEU A 67 -27.00 6.02 -0.61
C LEU A 67 -26.35 4.71 -0.20
N ILE A 68 -27.14 3.72 0.17
CA ILE A 68 -26.64 2.36 0.46
C ILE A 68 -25.98 1.77 -0.80
N LYS A 69 -26.60 1.95 -1.97
CA LYS A 69 -26.04 1.48 -3.24
C LYS A 69 -24.70 2.19 -3.55
N MET A 70 -24.65 3.51 -3.47
CA MET A 70 -23.43 4.29 -3.66
C MET A 70 -22.31 3.85 -2.70
N GLY A 71 -22.62 3.68 -1.42
CA GLY A 71 -21.65 3.23 -0.42
C GLY A 71 -21.08 1.83 -0.74
N LYS A 72 -21.94 0.89 -1.18
CA LYS A 72 -21.52 -0.45 -1.61
C LYS A 72 -20.61 -0.40 -2.86
N GLU A 73 -20.90 0.49 -3.79
CA GLU A 73 -20.07 0.70 -4.98
C GLU A 73 -18.68 1.23 -4.62
N ILE A 74 -18.61 2.18 -3.67
CA ILE A 74 -17.33 2.71 -3.17
C ILE A 74 -16.52 1.62 -2.45
N ILE A 75 -17.16 0.83 -1.58
CA ILE A 75 -16.54 -0.34 -0.94
C ILE A 75 -15.96 -1.29 -1.98
N ASN A 76 -16.69 -1.57 -3.06
CA ASN A 76 -16.23 -2.44 -4.12
C ASN A 76 -15.02 -1.84 -4.88
N LYS A 77 -15.01 -0.53 -5.14
CA LYS A 77 -13.86 0.18 -5.72
C LYS A 77 -12.64 0.06 -4.80
N ILE A 78 -12.79 0.27 -3.49
CA ILE A 78 -11.71 0.13 -2.50
C ILE A 78 -11.17 -1.30 -2.50
N ASN A 79 -12.03 -2.32 -2.46
CA ASN A 79 -11.61 -3.72 -2.48
C ASN A 79 -10.82 -4.06 -3.76
N LYS A 80 -11.26 -3.61 -4.93
CA LYS A 80 -10.54 -3.81 -6.20
C LYS A 80 -9.20 -3.11 -6.23
N TRP A 81 -9.12 -1.92 -5.63
CA TRP A 81 -7.88 -1.16 -5.51
C TRP A 81 -6.89 -1.86 -4.55
N GLU A 82 -7.35 -2.28 -3.38
CA GLU A 82 -6.54 -2.99 -2.38
C GLU A 82 -5.93 -4.28 -2.96
N GLN A 83 -6.72 -5.03 -3.74
CA GLN A 83 -6.26 -6.28 -4.38
C GLN A 83 -5.14 -6.09 -5.41
N LYS A 84 -4.86 -4.87 -5.86
CA LYS A 84 -3.68 -4.58 -6.69
C LYS A 84 -2.40 -4.51 -5.85
N LEU A 85 -2.53 -4.11 -4.59
CA LEU A 85 -1.43 -3.89 -3.66
C LEU A 85 -1.08 -5.12 -2.83
N ILE A 86 -2.10 -5.79 -2.28
CA ILE A 86 -1.95 -6.94 -1.40
C ILE A 86 -2.84 -8.10 -1.87
N GLN A 87 -2.48 -9.32 -1.46
CA GLN A 87 -3.29 -10.51 -1.67
C GLN A 87 -4.07 -10.86 -0.39
N PRO A 88 -5.37 -10.47 -0.28
CA PRO A 88 -6.14 -10.65 0.94
C PRO A 88 -6.47 -12.12 1.26
N LYS A 89 -6.27 -13.01 0.29
CA LYS A 89 -6.51 -14.46 0.45
C LYS A 89 -5.30 -15.19 1.05
N GLN A 90 -4.11 -14.60 0.97
CA GLN A 90 -2.92 -15.15 1.61
C GLN A 90 -2.98 -14.87 3.11
N LYS A 91 -3.11 -15.93 3.90
CA LYS A 91 -3.15 -15.88 5.37
C LYS A 91 -2.00 -16.67 6.00
N THR A 92 -1.43 -17.59 5.25
CA THR A 92 -0.31 -18.44 5.67
C THR A 92 0.83 -18.35 4.66
N PHE A 93 2.02 -18.73 5.06
CA PHE A 93 3.20 -18.78 4.19
C PHE A 93 3.00 -19.68 2.95
N GLN A 94 2.23 -20.75 3.08
CA GLN A 94 1.99 -21.69 1.98
C GLN A 94 0.97 -21.19 0.96
N ASP A 95 0.20 -20.17 1.28
CA ASP A 95 -0.85 -19.64 0.38
C ASP A 95 -0.29 -19.00 -0.90
N VAL A 96 1.02 -18.71 -0.96
CA VAL A 96 1.70 -18.22 -2.16
C VAL A 96 1.59 -19.20 -3.35
N ILE A 97 1.42 -20.49 -3.08
CA ILE A 97 1.26 -21.52 -4.10
C ILE A 97 -0.11 -21.38 -4.79
N ASN A 98 -1.12 -20.97 -4.05
CA ASN A 98 -2.50 -20.91 -4.52
C ASN A 98 -2.92 -19.51 -4.99
N PHE A 99 -2.27 -18.46 -4.50
CA PHE A 99 -2.65 -17.08 -4.76
C PHE A 99 -1.44 -16.27 -5.23
N HIS A 100 -1.55 -15.69 -6.42
CA HIS A 100 -0.49 -14.84 -6.97
C HIS A 100 -0.14 -13.69 -6.05
N ASN A 101 1.14 -13.46 -5.90
CA ASN A 101 1.69 -12.30 -5.20
C ASN A 101 1.16 -10.99 -5.79
N LYS A 102 1.14 -9.98 -4.96
CA LYS A 102 0.78 -8.61 -5.32
C LYS A 102 1.95 -7.69 -5.02
N LEU A 103 1.79 -6.42 -5.35
CA LEU A 103 2.86 -5.45 -5.34
C LEU A 103 3.65 -5.41 -4.01
N ASN A 104 2.97 -5.58 -2.86
CA ASN A 104 3.65 -5.62 -1.57
C ASN A 104 4.66 -6.77 -1.47
N ALA A 105 4.26 -7.97 -1.88
CA ALA A 105 5.13 -9.13 -1.86
C ALA A 105 6.30 -8.98 -2.85
N GLU A 106 6.07 -8.37 -4.00
CA GLU A 106 7.13 -8.10 -4.99
C GLU A 106 8.20 -7.14 -4.44
N PHE A 107 7.79 -6.10 -3.70
CA PHE A 107 8.74 -5.23 -3.00
C PHE A 107 9.52 -5.98 -1.91
N ILE A 108 8.86 -6.85 -1.14
CA ILE A 108 9.52 -7.66 -0.10
C ILE A 108 10.55 -8.59 -0.74
N TYR A 109 10.22 -9.29 -1.82
CA TYR A 109 11.19 -10.15 -2.53
C TYR A 109 12.37 -9.36 -3.09
N LEU A 110 12.12 -8.18 -3.65
CA LEU A 110 13.21 -7.32 -4.11
C LEU A 110 14.09 -6.87 -2.94
N HIS A 111 13.48 -6.51 -1.80
CA HIS A 111 14.23 -6.16 -0.59
C HIS A 111 15.12 -7.32 -0.13
N GLU A 112 14.57 -8.53 -0.03
CA GLU A 112 15.33 -9.73 0.36
C GLU A 112 16.48 -10.04 -0.62
N TYR A 113 16.24 -9.85 -1.92
CA TYR A 113 17.25 -10.03 -2.93
C TYR A 113 18.40 -9.01 -2.83
N VAL A 114 18.07 -7.74 -2.59
CA VAL A 114 19.07 -6.65 -2.47
C VAL A 114 19.79 -6.71 -1.12
N ASN A 115 19.11 -7.15 -0.05
CA ASN A 115 19.69 -7.29 1.29
C ASN A 115 20.57 -8.55 1.42
N SER A 116 21.58 -8.63 0.58
CA SER A 116 22.56 -9.72 0.58
C SER A 116 23.87 -9.29 1.22
N LEU A 117 24.74 -10.26 1.53
CA LEU A 117 26.09 -9.98 2.03
C LEU A 117 26.97 -9.28 0.97
N GLU A 118 26.66 -9.51 -0.31
CA GLU A 118 27.33 -8.85 -1.43
C GLU A 118 26.60 -7.55 -1.75
N PRO A 119 27.25 -6.38 -1.58
CA PRO A 119 26.59 -5.09 -1.76
C PRO A 119 26.37 -4.70 -3.23
N THR A 120 26.95 -5.45 -4.16
CA THR A 120 26.86 -5.16 -5.59
C THR A 120 25.43 -5.35 -6.11
N ILE A 121 24.77 -4.25 -6.50
CA ILE A 121 23.41 -4.27 -7.03
C ILE A 121 23.46 -4.53 -8.53
N THR A 122 22.76 -5.57 -8.98
CA THR A 122 22.60 -5.85 -10.40
C THR A 122 21.74 -4.79 -11.11
N SER A 123 21.98 -4.55 -12.39
CA SER A 123 21.11 -3.70 -13.21
C SER A 123 19.66 -4.18 -13.19
N GLY A 124 19.44 -5.50 -13.23
CA GLY A 124 18.11 -6.09 -13.14
C GLY A 124 17.36 -5.76 -11.85
N ALA A 125 18.04 -5.66 -10.70
CA ALA A 125 17.44 -5.24 -9.45
C ALA A 125 17.04 -3.74 -9.48
N LYS A 126 17.90 -2.89 -10.05
CA LYS A 126 17.60 -1.45 -10.24
C LYS A 126 16.39 -1.26 -11.17
N ASP A 127 16.36 -1.94 -12.30
CA ASP A 127 15.26 -1.90 -13.26
C ASP A 127 13.97 -2.40 -12.62
N ARG A 128 14.03 -3.50 -11.86
CA ARG A 128 12.88 -4.04 -11.14
C ARG A 128 12.32 -3.06 -10.12
N PHE A 129 13.17 -2.36 -9.38
CA PHE A 129 12.73 -1.32 -8.46
C PHE A 129 11.97 -0.20 -9.20
N ILE A 130 12.49 0.27 -10.33
CA ILE A 130 11.86 1.32 -11.13
C ILE A 130 10.47 0.87 -11.61
N ASP A 131 10.34 -0.37 -12.09
CA ASP A 131 9.06 -0.92 -12.53
C ASP A 131 8.03 -1.00 -11.38
N LEU A 132 8.44 -1.50 -10.22
CA LEU A 132 7.59 -1.61 -9.05
C LEU A 132 7.16 -0.24 -8.52
N ASP A 133 8.08 0.71 -8.45
CA ASP A 133 7.82 2.09 -8.00
C ASP A 133 6.85 2.81 -8.95
N ASN A 134 7.05 2.69 -10.27
CA ASN A 134 6.13 3.24 -11.25
C ASN A 134 4.73 2.62 -11.15
N ASN A 135 4.64 1.29 -10.97
CA ASN A 135 3.36 0.62 -10.77
C ASN A 135 2.68 1.09 -9.49
N PHE A 136 3.43 1.23 -8.40
CA PHE A 136 2.91 1.76 -7.13
C PHE A 136 2.35 3.17 -7.31
N LYS A 137 3.10 4.07 -7.95
CA LYS A 137 2.65 5.45 -8.24
C LYS A 137 1.36 5.47 -9.07
N MET A 138 1.25 4.61 -10.08
CA MET A 138 0.02 4.51 -10.89
C MET A 138 -1.18 4.04 -10.05
N ILE A 139 -1.00 3.04 -9.20
CA ILE A 139 -2.07 2.53 -8.32
C ILE A 139 -2.50 3.62 -7.33
N MET A 140 -1.54 4.35 -6.74
CA MET A 140 -1.86 5.46 -5.83
C MET A 140 -2.61 6.59 -6.53
N LYS A 141 -2.23 6.92 -7.77
CA LYS A 141 -2.95 7.90 -8.59
C LYS A 141 -4.39 7.47 -8.88
N SER A 142 -4.62 6.15 -9.15
CA SER A 142 -5.97 5.64 -9.37
C SER A 142 -6.87 5.74 -8.14
N PHE A 143 -6.34 5.60 -6.93
CA PHE A 143 -7.09 5.83 -5.69
C PHE A 143 -7.65 7.25 -5.64
N LYS A 144 -6.79 8.23 -5.90
CA LYS A 144 -7.17 9.64 -5.90
C LYS A 144 -8.24 9.94 -6.95
N ASN A 145 -8.08 9.42 -8.15
CA ASN A 145 -8.98 9.74 -9.27
C ASN A 145 -10.33 9.02 -9.18
N ASP A 146 -10.32 7.72 -8.78
CA ASP A 146 -11.48 6.85 -8.92
C ASP A 146 -12.28 6.70 -7.63
N ILE A 147 -11.64 6.92 -6.47
CA ILE A 147 -12.24 6.67 -5.16
C ILE A 147 -12.55 7.97 -4.44
N LEU A 148 -11.59 8.90 -4.32
CA LEU A 148 -11.82 10.15 -3.58
C LEU A 148 -12.97 10.97 -4.17
N GLY A 149 -13.06 11.11 -5.50
CA GLY A 149 -14.18 11.80 -6.14
C GLY A 149 -15.54 11.15 -5.79
N SER A 150 -15.61 9.81 -5.78
CA SER A 150 -16.82 9.10 -5.38
C SER A 150 -17.19 9.30 -3.89
N ILE A 151 -16.19 9.48 -3.02
CA ILE A 151 -16.40 9.80 -1.61
C ILE A 151 -16.95 11.22 -1.47
N ASP A 152 -16.41 12.16 -2.23
CA ASP A 152 -16.91 13.54 -2.22
C ASP A 152 -18.35 13.62 -2.70
N ASP A 153 -18.71 12.93 -3.78
CA ASP A 153 -20.09 12.83 -4.26
C ASP A 153 -21.03 12.25 -3.19
N TYR A 154 -20.62 11.17 -2.54
CA TYR A 154 -21.37 10.55 -1.45
C TYR A 154 -21.57 11.51 -0.27
N ASN A 155 -20.51 12.21 0.14
CA ASN A 155 -20.57 13.19 1.22
C ASN A 155 -21.48 14.38 0.87
N ASN A 156 -21.48 14.82 -0.38
CA ASN A 156 -22.37 15.88 -0.85
C ASN A 156 -23.85 15.47 -0.76
N GLU A 157 -24.19 14.21 -1.11
CA GLU A 157 -25.55 13.70 -0.93
C GLU A 157 -25.98 13.70 0.53
N PHE A 158 -25.10 13.33 1.46
CA PHE A 158 -25.37 13.42 2.90
C PHE A 158 -25.60 14.85 3.36
N LYS A 159 -24.80 15.79 2.86
CA LYS A 159 -24.94 17.21 3.19
C LYS A 159 -26.28 17.78 2.72
N ILE A 160 -26.67 17.47 1.48
CA ILE A 160 -27.94 17.90 0.88
C ILE A 160 -29.16 17.39 1.74
N ARG A 161 -29.04 16.16 2.26
CA ARG A 161 -30.10 15.54 3.09
C ARG A 161 -30.00 15.87 4.59
N GLY A 162 -29.05 16.72 5.00
CA GLY A 162 -28.82 17.07 6.41
C GLY A 162 -28.37 15.91 7.29
N ILE A 163 -27.73 14.87 6.70
CA ILE A 163 -27.24 13.70 7.41
C ILE A 163 -25.74 13.88 7.70
N PRO A 164 -25.23 13.50 8.89
CA PRO A 164 -23.79 13.57 9.17
C PRO A 164 -22.98 12.73 8.18
N ALA A 165 -22.05 13.37 7.49
CA ALA A 165 -21.20 12.74 6.49
C ALA A 165 -20.07 11.90 7.13
N ILE A 166 -19.47 11.01 6.32
CA ILE A 166 -18.23 10.31 6.68
C ILE A 166 -17.08 11.30 6.64
N ILE A 167 -16.30 11.36 7.73
CA ILE A 167 -15.12 12.22 7.81
C ILE A 167 -13.92 11.47 7.23
N PHE A 168 -13.31 12.04 6.20
CA PHE A 168 -12.07 11.61 5.63
C PHE A 168 -10.91 12.39 6.31
N GLN A 169 -10.00 11.68 6.96
CA GLN A 169 -8.77 12.27 7.50
C GLN A 169 -7.61 12.05 6.51
N ASN A 170 -6.98 13.14 6.10
CA ASN A 170 -5.78 13.15 5.25
C ASN A 170 -4.56 12.54 5.96
#